data_70d8c98e277ba7e84e429267a9662dd6
#
_entry.id   70d8c98e277ba7e84e429267a9662dd6
#
_cell.length_a   1.000
_cell.length_b   1.000
_cell.length_c   1.000
_cell.angle_alpha   90.00
_cell.angle_beta   90.00
_cell.angle_gamma   90.00
#
_symmetry.space_group_name_H-M   'P 1'
#
loop_
_entity.id
_entity.type
_entity.pdbx_description
1 polymer ?
#
loop_
_entity_poly.entity_id
_entity_poly.type
_entity_poly.pdbx_seq_one_letter_code
_entity_poly.pdbx_strand_id
1 'polypeptide(L)'
;MRLEKELRSHIKQLSASRPNTREYSNTSTEEDYIAINALTNSLISSGRTLVEAMECYVRENYSEADAARKEFMDHLHSIYDSSFSYRFLIRMRDYSQHGHLPVNQNGEWFGFDLYQVLYKPHFKHNGKIKLCLLKF
;
A
#
# COMPACT_ATOMS: atom_id res chain seq x y z
N MET A 1 0.28 -10.00 -11.09
CA MET A 1 0.93 -10.68 -9.97
C MET A 1 -0.11 -11.42 -9.13
N ARG A 2 0.27 -12.53 -8.45
CA ARG A 2 -0.70 -13.42 -7.78
C ARG A 2 -1.49 -12.71 -6.67
N LEU A 3 -0.80 -12.04 -5.74
CA LEU A 3 -1.42 -11.34 -4.60
C LEU A 3 -2.38 -10.23 -5.03
N GLU A 4 -2.05 -9.47 -6.07
CA GLU A 4 -2.93 -8.44 -6.60
C GLU A 4 -4.22 -9.06 -7.18
N LYS A 5 -4.09 -10.19 -7.89
CA LYS A 5 -5.25 -10.91 -8.43
C LYS A 5 -6.12 -11.47 -7.30
N GLU A 6 -5.52 -12.01 -6.26
CA GLU A 6 -6.23 -12.54 -5.08
C GLU A 6 -6.98 -11.41 -4.36
N LEU A 7 -6.33 -10.27 -4.12
CA LEU A 7 -6.97 -9.10 -3.51
C LEU A 7 -8.13 -8.58 -4.37
N ARG A 8 -7.91 -8.39 -5.68
CA ARG A 8 -8.97 -7.97 -6.61
C ARG A 8 -10.13 -8.97 -6.67
N SER A 9 -9.83 -10.27 -6.64
CA SER A 9 -10.84 -11.33 -6.63
C SER A 9 -11.67 -11.28 -5.34
N HIS A 10 -11.02 -11.12 -4.21
CA HIS A 10 -11.70 -11.04 -2.91
C HIS A 10 -12.60 -9.80 -2.81
N ILE A 11 -12.11 -8.64 -3.19
CA ILE A 11 -12.90 -7.40 -3.27
C ILE A 11 -14.09 -7.58 -4.22
N LYS A 12 -13.88 -8.21 -5.38
CA LYS A 12 -14.95 -8.47 -6.36
C LYS A 12 -16.00 -9.44 -5.83
N GLN A 13 -15.59 -10.47 -5.08
CA GLN A 13 -16.53 -11.40 -4.43
C GLN A 13 -17.38 -10.67 -3.40
N LEU A 14 -16.78 -9.84 -2.54
CA LEU A 14 -17.49 -9.02 -1.57
C LEU A 14 -18.48 -8.04 -2.23
N SER A 15 -18.10 -7.47 -3.37
CA SER A 15 -18.99 -6.57 -4.11
C SER A 15 -20.13 -7.30 -4.85
N ALA A 16 -19.90 -8.54 -5.29
CA ALA A 16 -20.87 -9.36 -6.02
C ALA A 16 -21.89 -10.04 -5.10
N SER A 17 -21.54 -10.28 -3.85
CA SER A 17 -22.44 -10.85 -2.85
C SER A 17 -23.46 -9.85 -2.28
N ARG A 18 -23.44 -8.60 -2.75
CA ARG A 18 -24.44 -7.60 -2.38
C ARG A 18 -25.77 -7.87 -3.08
N PRO A 19 -26.84 -8.19 -2.36
CA PRO A 19 -28.16 -8.22 -2.97
C PRO A 19 -28.54 -6.79 -3.39
N ASN A 20 -29.14 -6.68 -4.56
CA ASN A 20 -29.60 -5.40 -5.16
C ASN A 20 -30.81 -4.81 -4.42
N THR A 21 -31.09 -5.27 -3.22
CA THR A 21 -32.17 -4.84 -2.35
C THR A 21 -31.63 -4.11 -1.14
N ARG A 22 -32.28 -3.00 -0.80
CA ARG A 22 -31.98 -2.10 0.33
C ARG A 22 -32.09 -2.74 1.74
N GLU A 23 -31.98 -4.03 1.85
CA GLU A 23 -31.79 -4.68 3.15
C GLU A 23 -30.32 -4.66 3.49
N TYR A 24 -29.94 -3.72 4.34
CA TYR A 24 -28.63 -3.61 4.98
C TYR A 24 -28.38 -4.81 5.90
N SER A 25 -28.15 -5.96 5.33
CA SER A 25 -27.50 -7.03 6.08
C SER A 25 -26.01 -6.78 6.01
N ASN A 26 -25.39 -6.56 7.15
CA ASN A 26 -23.95 -6.42 7.33
C ASN A 26 -23.30 -7.76 6.92
N THR A 27 -23.01 -7.94 5.63
CA THR A 27 -22.56 -9.22 5.05
C THR A 27 -21.04 -9.38 5.09
N SER A 28 -20.28 -8.33 5.44
CA SER A 28 -18.84 -8.46 5.63
C SER A 28 -18.54 -8.98 7.02
N THR A 29 -17.87 -10.12 7.07
CA THR A 29 -17.47 -10.77 8.31
C THR A 29 -16.16 -10.20 8.84
N GLU A 30 -15.87 -10.49 10.11
CA GLU A 30 -14.53 -10.22 10.68
C GLU A 30 -13.43 -10.91 9.88
N GLU A 31 -13.73 -12.12 9.36
CA GLU A 31 -12.81 -12.87 8.49
C GLU A 31 -12.49 -12.11 7.20
N ASP A 32 -13.47 -11.48 6.57
CA ASP A 32 -13.25 -10.65 5.38
C ASP A 32 -12.36 -9.45 5.66
N TYR A 33 -12.57 -8.80 6.80
CA TYR A 33 -11.74 -7.70 7.26
C TYR A 33 -10.28 -8.13 7.48
N ILE A 34 -10.07 -9.26 8.14
CA ILE A 34 -8.75 -9.84 8.36
C ILE A 34 -8.11 -10.21 7.02
N ALA A 35 -8.84 -10.87 6.13
CA ALA A 35 -8.33 -11.29 4.82
C ALA A 35 -7.90 -10.10 3.95
N ILE A 36 -8.69 -9.03 3.88
CA ILE A 36 -8.36 -7.82 3.13
C ILE A 36 -7.10 -7.16 3.69
N ASN A 37 -6.99 -7.05 5.00
CA ASN A 37 -5.80 -6.49 5.63
C ASN A 37 -4.56 -7.35 5.39
N ALA A 38 -4.65 -8.67 5.51
CA ALA A 38 -3.56 -9.58 5.25
C ALA A 38 -3.08 -9.51 3.80
N LEU A 39 -4.01 -9.53 2.83
CA LEU A 39 -3.68 -9.43 1.40
C LEU A 39 -3.09 -8.06 1.05
N THR A 40 -3.65 -6.98 1.59
CA THR A 40 -3.14 -5.62 1.38
C THR A 40 -1.73 -5.47 1.93
N ASN A 41 -1.49 -5.93 3.15
CA ASN A 41 -0.18 -5.88 3.78
C ASN A 41 0.85 -6.74 3.02
N SER A 42 0.45 -7.94 2.59
CA SER A 42 1.30 -8.83 1.79
C SER A 42 1.66 -8.21 0.43
N LEU A 43 0.72 -7.55 -0.24
CA LEU A 43 0.97 -6.86 -1.51
C LEU A 43 1.97 -5.71 -1.34
N ILE A 44 1.74 -4.86 -0.34
CA ILE A 44 2.60 -3.70 -0.06
C ILE A 44 4.02 -4.16 0.30
N SER A 45 4.12 -5.16 1.18
CA SER A 45 5.42 -5.71 1.62
C SER A 45 6.17 -6.39 0.47
N SER A 46 5.49 -7.17 -0.36
CA SER A 46 6.09 -7.83 -1.52
C SER A 46 6.63 -6.83 -2.54
N GLY A 47 5.90 -5.74 -2.78
CA GLY A 47 6.35 -4.66 -3.67
C GLY A 47 7.64 -4.00 -3.15
N ARG A 48 7.71 -3.71 -1.86
CA ARG A 48 8.91 -3.13 -1.26
C ARG A 48 10.09 -4.11 -1.28
N THR A 49 9.85 -5.36 -0.93
CA THR A 49 10.90 -6.41 -0.97
C THR A 49 11.49 -6.56 -2.37
N LEU A 50 10.67 -6.49 -3.42
CA LEU A 50 11.16 -6.52 -4.80
C LEU A 50 12.10 -5.35 -5.08
N VAL A 51 11.74 -4.13 -4.71
CA VAL A 51 12.59 -2.95 -4.92
C VAL A 51 13.91 -3.09 -4.15
N GLU A 52 13.85 -3.51 -2.88
CA GLU A 52 15.04 -3.73 -2.05
C GLU A 52 15.96 -4.81 -2.64
N ALA A 53 15.40 -5.89 -3.16
CA ALA A 53 16.18 -6.94 -3.82
C ALA A 53 16.88 -6.43 -5.10
N MET A 54 16.18 -5.59 -5.89
CA MET A 54 16.77 -4.97 -7.06
C MET A 54 17.89 -3.98 -6.69
N GLU A 55 17.70 -3.16 -5.66
CA GLU A 55 18.73 -2.27 -5.14
C GLU A 55 19.95 -3.05 -4.66
N CYS A 56 19.73 -4.14 -3.93
CA CYS A 56 20.80 -5.01 -3.43
C CYS A 56 21.59 -5.62 -4.60
N TYR A 57 20.89 -6.21 -5.56
CA TYR A 57 21.51 -6.78 -6.76
C TYR A 57 22.38 -5.76 -7.50
N VAL A 58 21.89 -4.55 -7.69
CA VAL A 58 22.65 -3.49 -8.39
C VAL A 58 23.87 -3.07 -7.58
N ARG A 59 23.75 -2.96 -6.25
CA ARG A 59 24.89 -2.61 -5.38
C ARG A 59 25.98 -3.69 -5.36
N GLU A 60 25.59 -4.95 -5.44
CA GLU A 60 26.52 -6.08 -5.42
C GLU A 60 27.25 -6.30 -6.75
N ASN A 61 26.58 -6.01 -7.87
CA ASN A 61 27.12 -6.31 -9.20
C ASN A 61 27.76 -5.10 -9.92
N TYR A 62 27.52 -3.88 -9.43
CA TYR A 62 28.04 -2.64 -10.04
C TYR A 62 28.73 -1.78 -9.00
N SER A 63 29.92 -1.26 -9.34
CA SER A 63 30.67 -0.35 -8.48
C SER A 63 29.95 1.00 -8.31
N GLU A 64 30.31 1.79 -7.31
CA GLU A 64 29.73 3.13 -7.10
C GLU A 64 30.02 4.10 -8.25
N ALA A 65 31.11 3.92 -8.97
CA ALA A 65 31.47 4.73 -10.12
C ALA A 65 30.77 4.30 -11.42
N ASP A 66 30.03 3.20 -11.39
CA ASP A 66 29.36 2.68 -12.58
C ASP A 66 28.15 3.53 -12.95
N ALA A 67 28.10 3.97 -14.21
CA ALA A 67 27.03 4.78 -14.73
C ALA A 67 25.67 4.07 -14.66
N ALA A 68 25.64 2.75 -14.88
CA ALA A 68 24.41 1.96 -14.82
C ALA A 68 23.82 1.93 -13.40
N ARG A 69 24.68 1.82 -12.37
CA ARG A 69 24.23 1.90 -10.97
C ARG A 69 23.65 3.26 -10.65
N LYS A 70 24.32 4.32 -11.06
CA LYS A 70 23.83 5.69 -10.85
C LYS A 70 22.49 5.91 -11.54
N GLU A 71 22.37 5.55 -12.80
CA GLU A 71 21.13 5.68 -13.59
C GLU A 71 19.97 4.92 -12.93
N PHE A 72 20.20 3.69 -12.48
CA PHE A 72 19.20 2.91 -11.77
C PHE A 72 18.72 3.60 -10.49
N MET A 73 19.64 4.07 -9.65
CA MET A 73 19.30 4.75 -8.39
C MET A 73 18.57 6.08 -8.64
N ASP A 74 19.02 6.86 -9.62
CA ASP A 74 18.37 8.11 -10.00
C ASP A 74 16.95 7.86 -10.52
N HIS A 75 16.76 6.78 -11.28
CA HIS A 75 15.42 6.39 -11.75
C HIS A 75 14.49 5.99 -10.60
N LEU A 76 14.96 5.21 -9.63
CA LEU A 76 14.17 4.88 -8.43
C LEU A 76 13.79 6.13 -7.63
N HIS A 77 14.70 7.07 -7.44
CA HIS A 77 14.43 8.34 -6.78
C HIS A 77 13.40 9.16 -7.56
N SER A 78 13.52 9.21 -8.88
CA SER A 78 12.56 9.90 -9.75
C SER A 78 11.15 9.30 -9.64
N ILE A 79 11.02 7.97 -9.64
CA ILE A 79 9.72 7.29 -9.43
C ILE A 79 9.16 7.63 -8.05
N TYR A 80 9.98 7.59 -7.01
CA TYR A 80 9.55 7.96 -5.66
C TYR A 80 9.05 9.41 -5.59
N ASP A 81 9.76 10.33 -6.22
CA ASP A 81 9.41 11.76 -6.20
C ASP A 81 8.19 12.10 -7.07
N SER A 82 8.00 11.42 -8.17
CA SER A 82 6.91 11.69 -9.11
C SER A 82 5.60 10.96 -8.75
N SER A 83 5.68 9.76 -8.13
CA SER A 83 4.51 8.94 -7.86
C SER A 83 4.01 9.09 -6.43
N PHE A 84 2.85 9.76 -6.25
CA PHE A 84 2.15 9.80 -4.97
C PHE A 84 1.81 8.39 -4.47
N SER A 85 1.25 7.55 -5.33
CA SER A 85 0.82 6.19 -4.95
C SER A 85 1.98 5.34 -4.45
N TYR A 86 3.15 5.44 -5.07
CA TYR A 86 4.34 4.71 -4.62
C TYR A 86 4.80 5.17 -3.23
N ARG A 87 4.91 6.48 -3.01
CA ARG A 87 5.25 7.04 -1.69
C ARG A 87 4.24 6.64 -0.62
N PHE A 88 2.96 6.72 -0.95
CA PHE A 88 1.88 6.34 -0.04
C PHE A 88 1.99 4.87 0.37
N LEU A 89 2.16 3.96 -0.59
CA LEU A 89 2.27 2.53 -0.31
C LEU A 89 3.51 2.18 0.55
N ILE A 90 4.65 2.82 0.29
CA ILE A 90 5.83 2.64 1.14
C ILE A 90 5.55 3.06 2.59
N ARG A 91 4.88 4.19 2.80
CA ARG A 91 4.53 4.66 4.14
C ARG A 91 3.46 3.79 4.81
N MET A 92 2.53 3.25 4.02
CA MET A 92 1.55 2.28 4.53
C MET A 92 2.22 0.99 4.99
N ARG A 93 3.29 0.54 4.34
CA ARG A 93 4.10 -0.58 4.83
C ARG A 93 4.69 -0.28 6.21
N ASP A 94 5.35 0.88 6.35
CA ASP A 94 5.93 1.29 7.64
C ASP A 94 4.84 1.34 8.74
N TYR A 95 3.68 1.90 8.41
CA TYR A 95 2.52 1.95 9.29
C TYR A 95 2.06 0.55 9.74
N SER A 96 1.96 -0.38 8.80
CA SER A 96 1.53 -1.76 9.08
C SER A 96 2.54 -2.53 9.94
N GLN A 97 3.84 -2.31 9.72
CA GLN A 97 4.90 -2.98 10.49
C GLN A 97 4.93 -2.56 11.97
N HIS A 98 4.33 -1.42 12.30
CA HIS A 98 4.18 -0.98 13.69
C HIS A 98 2.86 -1.40 14.35
N GLY A 99 2.24 -2.46 13.84
CA GLY A 99 1.06 -3.09 14.45
C GLY A 99 -0.27 -2.41 14.10
N HIS A 100 -0.30 -1.63 13.03
CA HIS A 100 -1.53 -1.01 12.55
C HIS A 100 -2.07 -1.74 11.33
N LEU A 101 -3.40 -1.89 11.26
CA LEU A 101 -4.03 -2.43 10.07
C LEU A 101 -4.17 -1.34 9.01
N PRO A 102 -3.72 -1.59 7.76
CA PRO A 102 -3.75 -0.57 6.71
C PRO A 102 -5.16 -0.23 6.24
N VAL A 103 -6.09 -1.18 6.32
CA VAL A 103 -7.46 -1.01 5.87
C VAL A 103 -8.39 -1.02 7.06
N ASN A 104 -9.26 -0.02 7.16
CA ASN A 104 -10.35 0.02 8.12
C ASN A 104 -11.67 -0.31 7.45
N GLN A 105 -12.58 -0.88 8.25
CA GLN A 105 -13.97 -1.10 7.88
C GLN A 105 -14.82 0.02 8.47
N ASN A 106 -15.59 0.67 7.62
CA ASN A 106 -16.59 1.67 8.03
C ASN A 106 -17.95 1.29 7.43
N GLY A 107 -18.76 0.63 8.22
CA GLY A 107 -19.99 0.00 7.75
C GLY A 107 -19.67 -1.07 6.70
N GLU A 108 -20.18 -0.88 5.47
CA GLU A 108 -19.95 -1.81 4.36
C GLU A 108 -18.71 -1.50 3.51
N TRP A 109 -17.98 -0.43 3.84
CA TRP A 109 -16.85 0.04 3.05
C TRP A 109 -15.52 -0.33 3.69
N PHE A 110 -14.61 -0.80 2.87
CA PHE A 110 -13.21 -0.96 3.24
C PHE A 110 -12.38 0.16 2.62
N GLY A 111 -11.52 0.77 3.42
CA GLY A 111 -10.67 1.84 2.93
C GLY A 111 -9.57 2.23 3.91
N PHE A 112 -8.67 3.08 3.46
CA PHE A 112 -7.65 3.65 4.33
C PHE A 112 -8.28 4.76 5.19
N ASP A 113 -8.09 4.70 6.51
CA ASP A 113 -8.44 5.81 7.39
C ASP A 113 -7.39 6.92 7.23
N LEU A 114 -7.62 7.79 6.27
CA LEU A 114 -6.71 8.88 5.93
C LEU A 114 -6.50 9.85 7.09
N TYR A 115 -7.52 10.02 7.95
CA TYR A 115 -7.39 10.89 9.12
C TYR A 115 -6.39 10.30 10.12
N GLN A 116 -6.55 9.03 10.49
CA GLN A 116 -5.59 8.37 11.38
C GLN A 116 -4.19 8.30 10.78
N VAL A 117 -4.10 7.95 9.50
CA VAL A 117 -2.83 7.89 8.76
C VAL A 117 -2.09 9.23 8.79
N LEU A 118 -2.79 10.35 8.58
CA LEU A 118 -2.18 11.70 8.58
C LEU A 118 -1.57 12.11 9.93
N TYR A 119 -2.16 11.64 11.03
CA TYR A 119 -1.74 12.02 12.38
C TYR A 119 -0.74 11.04 13.02
N LYS A 120 -0.51 9.88 12.41
CA LYS A 120 0.50 8.92 12.91
C LYS A 120 1.93 9.38 12.59
N PRO A 121 2.90 9.06 13.46
CA PRO A 121 4.29 9.51 13.32
C PRO A 121 4.92 9.16 11.97
N HIS A 122 4.59 7.98 11.41
CA HIS A 122 5.15 7.48 10.14
C HIS A 122 4.80 8.36 8.93
N PHE A 123 3.67 9.09 8.97
CA PHE A 123 3.25 10.01 7.93
C PHE A 123 3.52 11.47 8.28
N LYS A 124 3.67 11.79 9.58
CA LYS A 124 3.78 13.15 10.09
C LYS A 124 4.94 13.93 9.48
N HIS A 125 6.04 13.26 9.17
CA HIS A 125 7.27 13.90 8.67
C HIS A 125 7.34 13.96 7.13
N ASN A 126 6.34 13.42 6.41
CA ASN A 126 6.34 13.48 4.96
C ASN A 126 5.38 14.56 4.44
N GLY A 127 5.90 15.80 4.36
CA GLY A 127 5.14 16.96 3.91
C GLY A 127 4.53 16.80 2.51
N LYS A 128 5.20 16.09 1.60
CA LYS A 128 4.70 15.83 0.23
C LYS A 128 3.45 14.94 0.26
N ILE A 129 3.43 13.89 1.08
CA ILE A 129 2.25 13.02 1.22
C ILE A 129 1.11 13.78 1.89
N LYS A 130 1.41 14.47 3.00
CA LYS A 130 0.41 15.26 3.73
C LYS A 130 -0.26 16.29 2.83
N LEU A 131 0.52 17.01 2.04
CA LEU A 131 0.00 18.03 1.12
C LEU A 131 -0.89 17.42 0.03
N CYS A 132 -0.54 16.24 -0.49
CA CYS A 132 -1.36 15.55 -1.48
C CYS A 132 -2.67 15.03 -0.89
N LEU A 133 -2.66 14.46 0.32
CA LEU A 133 -3.87 13.95 0.97
C LEU A 133 -4.84 15.06 1.40
N LEU A 134 -4.36 16.26 1.67
CA LEU A 134 -5.21 17.41 2.02
C LEU A 134 -5.88 18.08 0.80
N LYS A 135 -5.57 17.63 -0.42
CA LYS A 135 -6.17 18.14 -1.67
C LYS A 135 -7.37 17.29 -2.14
N PHE A 136 -7.67 16.21 -1.47
CA PHE A 136 -8.84 15.34 -1.68
C PHE A 136 -9.85 15.53 -0.56
#